data_e7a1c7ae3671003d54d7d0df0f7c64b1
#
_entry.id   e7a1c7ae3671003d54d7d0df0f7c64b1
#
_cell.length_a   1.000
_cell.length_b   1.000
_cell.length_c   1.000
_cell.angle_alpha   90.00
_cell.angle_beta   90.00
_cell.angle_gamma   90.00
#
_symmetry.space_group_name_H-M   'P 1'
#
loop_
_entity.id
_entity.type
_entity.pdbx_description
1 polymer ?
#
loop_
_entity_poly.entity_id
_entity_poly.type
_entity_poly.pdbx_seq_one_letter_code
_entity_poly.pdbx_strand_id
1 'polypeptide(L)'
;MNKPLKIASIGPYLPFRGGISDFHNDLIKQLKISNDVEVINFKKLYPNFLFPGKSQTIDKNLNSNHKSRRILNPLNIFSWISAVQFINKFNADIVIISYWHPFFAFMYSFIAKKIKCKKKYFIMHNAESHDHFPLEKFLVKNMLKQSTHTVTMNDKEKNKLESFNLKGKILNSFHPIYLKKFNDHDRINYKNDFGFNEHPVILFFGLIRPYKGLDVLINTVNLLKNSIPELKVLVVGESYMSMKQYHLQIEKYDLQDYFIFNNTFVSEDKLKKYFLSSDLVVLPYKKSTQSGVLSLSMNFNIPALVSSNGGLKDYIINNKTGFISSLNPYDLSAIIKKYFNDNLYKSMSENIKNHKKNFNWNKFEESLRLNDN
;
A
#
# COMPACT_ATOMS: atom_id res chain seq x y z
N MET A 1 7.27 32.72 7.36
CA MET A 1 7.21 31.52 6.50
C MET A 1 8.61 31.02 6.27
N ASN A 2 8.87 29.74 6.51
CA ASN A 2 10.19 29.17 6.22
C ASN A 2 10.46 29.21 4.71
N LYS A 3 11.72 29.40 4.31
CA LYS A 3 12.12 29.37 2.90
C LYS A 3 11.78 28.01 2.30
N PRO A 4 11.18 27.94 1.08
CA PRO A 4 10.93 26.68 0.41
C PRO A 4 12.20 25.84 0.29
N LEU A 5 12.13 24.56 0.68
CA LEU A 5 13.23 23.62 0.54
C LEU A 5 13.29 23.10 -0.91
N LYS A 6 14.51 22.87 -1.40
CA LYS A 6 14.76 22.14 -2.64
C LYS A 6 14.84 20.65 -2.36
N ILE A 7 13.84 19.89 -2.79
CA ILE A 7 13.72 18.46 -2.52
C ILE A 7 13.87 17.67 -3.81
N ALA A 8 14.84 16.76 -3.87
CA ALA A 8 14.92 15.79 -4.95
C ALA A 8 14.33 14.44 -4.46
N SER A 9 13.27 13.97 -5.09
CA SER A 9 12.63 12.72 -4.71
C SER A 9 12.85 11.63 -5.76
N ILE A 10 13.33 10.46 -5.31
CA ILE A 10 13.67 9.31 -6.15
C ILE A 10 12.71 8.18 -5.85
N GLY A 11 11.98 7.73 -6.86
CA GLY A 11 11.04 6.60 -6.72
C GLY A 11 10.21 6.37 -7.98
N PRO A 12 9.40 5.29 -8.01
CA PRO A 12 8.46 5.07 -9.09
C PRO A 12 7.38 6.15 -9.02
N TYR A 13 7.16 6.80 -10.15
CA TYR A 13 6.19 7.87 -10.32
C TYR A 13 5.40 7.62 -11.61
N LEU A 14 4.31 8.35 -11.83
CA LEU A 14 3.57 8.23 -13.10
C LEU A 14 4.51 8.16 -14.32
N PRO A 15 4.29 7.25 -15.29
CA PRO A 15 3.11 6.42 -15.49
C PRO A 15 3.17 5.03 -14.84
N PHE A 16 4.11 4.74 -13.94
CA PHE A 16 4.13 3.44 -13.25
C PHE A 16 2.90 3.27 -12.37
N ARG A 17 2.41 2.01 -12.29
CA ARG A 17 1.24 1.63 -11.51
C ARG A 17 1.62 0.85 -10.24
N GLY A 18 0.72 0.86 -9.27
CA GLY A 18 0.84 0.09 -8.02
C GLY A 18 1.10 0.94 -6.79
N GLY A 19 0.86 0.36 -5.61
CA GLY A 19 0.78 1.09 -4.34
C GLY A 19 2.01 1.95 -4.01
N ILE A 20 3.22 1.54 -4.41
CA ILE A 20 4.44 2.33 -4.19
C ILE A 20 4.45 3.59 -5.06
N SER A 21 4.02 3.46 -6.33
CA SER A 21 3.89 4.61 -7.23
C SER A 21 2.79 5.56 -6.75
N ASP A 22 1.65 5.03 -6.32
CA ASP A 22 0.53 5.83 -5.81
C ASP A 22 0.94 6.59 -4.55
N PHE A 23 1.63 5.93 -3.61
CA PHE A 23 2.20 6.59 -2.43
C PHE A 23 3.16 7.72 -2.82
N HIS A 24 4.11 7.43 -3.71
CA HIS A 24 5.10 8.43 -4.13
C HIS A 24 4.47 9.61 -4.88
N ASN A 25 3.44 9.36 -5.69
CA ASN A 25 2.68 10.42 -6.35
C ASN A 25 1.99 11.35 -5.35
N ASP A 26 1.35 10.80 -4.32
CA ASP A 26 0.65 11.59 -3.32
C ASP A 26 1.63 12.30 -2.37
N LEU A 27 2.76 11.67 -2.03
CA LEU A 27 3.87 12.34 -1.32
C LEU A 27 4.37 13.57 -2.08
N ILE A 28 4.62 13.43 -3.39
CA ILE A 28 5.09 14.54 -4.21
C ILE A 28 4.05 15.67 -4.30
N LYS A 29 2.76 15.35 -4.42
CA LYS A 29 1.69 16.35 -4.38
C LYS A 29 1.72 17.13 -3.07
N GLN A 30 1.87 16.44 -1.95
CA GLN A 30 1.94 17.06 -0.63
C GLN A 30 3.17 17.95 -0.49
N LEU A 31 4.36 17.44 -0.81
CA LEU A 31 5.60 18.19 -0.69
C LEU A 31 5.64 19.44 -1.56
N LYS A 32 5.03 19.42 -2.74
CA LYS A 32 4.93 20.57 -3.67
C LYS A 32 4.05 21.72 -3.18
N ILE A 33 3.29 21.54 -2.09
CA ILE A 33 2.47 22.63 -1.52
C ILE A 33 3.37 23.76 -1.01
N SER A 34 4.52 23.41 -0.40
CA SER A 34 5.39 24.38 0.28
C SER A 34 6.86 24.32 -0.15
N ASN A 35 7.23 23.40 -1.05
CA ASN A 35 8.62 23.16 -1.44
C ASN A 35 8.83 23.12 -2.97
N ASP A 36 10.08 23.35 -3.41
CA ASP A 36 10.50 23.13 -4.78
C ASP A 36 10.93 21.66 -4.94
N VAL A 37 10.16 20.86 -5.68
CA VAL A 37 10.33 19.41 -5.73
C VAL A 37 10.59 18.91 -7.15
N GLU A 38 11.77 18.31 -7.34
CA GLU A 38 12.14 17.59 -8.56
C GLU A 38 12.01 16.08 -8.36
N VAL A 39 11.39 15.40 -9.34
CA VAL A 39 11.11 13.96 -9.29
C VAL A 39 12.04 13.22 -10.25
N ILE A 40 12.87 12.34 -9.70
CA ILE A 40 13.73 11.42 -10.45
C ILE A 40 13.04 10.07 -10.55
N ASN A 41 12.56 9.76 -11.75
CA ASN A 41 11.76 8.59 -12.04
C ASN A 41 12.53 7.57 -12.90
N PHE A 42 11.98 6.40 -13.03
CA PHE A 42 12.54 5.32 -13.83
C PHE A 42 12.17 5.45 -15.31
N LYS A 43 13.09 5.10 -16.21
CA LYS A 43 12.79 4.75 -17.60
C LYS A 43 12.20 3.36 -17.68
N LYS A 44 12.78 2.43 -16.90
CA LYS A 44 12.37 1.05 -16.77
C LYS A 44 12.52 0.63 -15.31
N LEU A 45 11.47 0.08 -14.71
CA LEU A 45 11.48 -0.28 -13.29
C LEU A 45 12.08 -1.68 -13.09
N TYR A 46 11.53 -2.67 -13.80
CA TYR A 46 12.02 -4.04 -13.78
C TYR A 46 12.37 -4.52 -15.19
N PRO A 47 13.39 -5.39 -15.34
CA PRO A 47 13.54 -6.17 -16.57
C PRO A 47 12.25 -6.97 -16.85
N ASN A 48 11.91 -7.17 -18.14
CA ASN A 48 10.66 -7.83 -18.51
C ASN A 48 10.53 -9.25 -17.95
N PHE A 49 11.66 -9.95 -17.80
CA PHE A 49 11.69 -11.32 -17.26
C PHE A 49 11.50 -11.38 -15.73
N LEU A 50 11.68 -10.26 -15.02
CA LEU A 50 11.44 -10.18 -13.58
C LEU A 50 10.04 -9.64 -13.24
N PHE A 51 9.31 -9.13 -14.22
CA PHE A 51 7.97 -8.59 -14.00
C PHE A 51 6.91 -9.59 -14.46
N PRO A 52 6.16 -10.21 -13.55
CA PRO A 52 5.20 -11.25 -13.90
C PRO A 52 3.90 -10.71 -14.50
N GLY A 53 3.67 -9.39 -14.47
CA GLY A 53 2.43 -8.76 -14.95
C GLY A 53 2.48 -8.37 -16.43
N LYS A 54 1.31 -8.04 -17.00
CA LYS A 54 1.17 -7.64 -18.41
C LYS A 54 1.78 -6.28 -18.71
N SER A 55 1.69 -5.31 -17.80
CA SER A 55 2.25 -3.96 -17.96
C SER A 55 2.69 -3.38 -16.63
N GLN A 56 3.82 -2.67 -16.61
CA GLN A 56 4.31 -1.92 -15.45
C GLN A 56 3.72 -0.50 -15.38
N THR A 57 3.07 -0.04 -16.44
CA THR A 57 2.57 1.33 -16.59
C THR A 57 1.07 1.34 -16.87
N ILE A 58 0.42 2.45 -16.52
CA ILE A 58 -0.93 2.78 -16.97
C ILE A 58 -0.88 3.21 -18.44
N ASP A 59 -2.00 3.09 -19.17
CA ASP A 59 -2.07 3.43 -20.59
C ASP A 59 -1.65 4.87 -20.87
N LYS A 60 -1.04 5.06 -22.05
CA LYS A 60 -0.22 6.20 -22.47
C LYS A 60 -0.97 7.54 -22.62
N ASN A 61 -2.29 7.59 -22.47
CA ASN A 61 -3.11 8.78 -22.74
C ASN A 61 -3.30 9.74 -21.55
N LEU A 62 -2.64 9.51 -20.42
CA LEU A 62 -2.57 10.52 -19.39
C LEU A 62 -1.58 11.60 -19.83
N ASN A 63 -2.08 12.64 -20.50
CA ASN A 63 -1.40 13.94 -20.65
C ASN A 63 -1.05 14.43 -19.26
N SER A 64 0.14 14.05 -18.80
CA SER A 64 0.58 14.29 -17.45
C SER A 64 1.14 15.71 -17.37
N ASN A 65 0.40 16.62 -16.77
CA ASN A 65 0.97 17.81 -16.10
C ASN A 65 2.00 17.41 -15.01
N HIS A 66 2.31 16.14 -14.88
CA HIS A 66 3.23 15.58 -13.89
C HIS A 66 4.63 15.49 -14.49
N LYS A 67 5.36 16.59 -14.43
CA LYS A 67 6.77 16.62 -14.85
C LYS A 67 7.60 15.72 -13.91
N SER A 68 8.18 14.64 -14.47
CA SER A 68 9.19 13.84 -13.79
C SER A 68 10.36 13.55 -14.75
N ARG A 69 11.57 13.46 -14.21
CA ARG A 69 12.76 13.13 -15.00
C ARG A 69 12.93 11.61 -15.05
N ARG A 70 12.50 11.01 -16.14
CA ARG A 70 12.60 9.56 -16.37
C ARG A 70 13.99 9.19 -16.86
N ILE A 71 14.95 9.06 -15.93
CA ILE A 71 16.37 8.79 -16.24
C ILE A 71 16.86 7.45 -15.70
N LEU A 72 16.30 6.95 -14.59
CA LEU A 72 16.82 5.76 -13.91
C LEU A 72 16.52 4.46 -14.64
N ASN A 73 17.55 3.61 -14.71
CA ASN A 73 17.47 2.21 -15.07
C ASN A 73 18.32 1.41 -14.07
N PRO A 74 17.74 0.47 -13.30
CA PRO A 74 18.45 -0.25 -12.24
C PRO A 74 19.67 -1.04 -12.73
N LEU A 75 19.71 -1.43 -13.99
CA LEU A 75 20.81 -2.19 -14.60
C LEU A 75 21.82 -1.33 -15.36
N ASN A 76 21.67 0.01 -15.36
CA ASN A 76 22.55 0.90 -16.12
C ASN A 76 23.20 1.96 -15.22
N ILE A 77 24.47 1.77 -14.88
CA ILE A 77 25.24 2.66 -14.00
C ILE A 77 25.35 4.09 -14.56
N PHE A 78 25.40 4.29 -15.89
CA PHE A 78 25.42 5.63 -16.48
C PHE A 78 24.14 6.41 -16.16
N SER A 79 23.01 5.73 -16.04
CA SER A 79 21.77 6.37 -15.60
C SER A 79 21.84 6.82 -14.14
N TRP A 80 22.56 6.11 -13.28
CA TRP A 80 22.76 6.48 -11.89
C TRP A 80 23.67 7.72 -11.77
N ILE A 81 24.74 7.76 -12.58
CA ILE A 81 25.64 8.92 -12.65
C ILE A 81 24.86 10.14 -13.14
N SER A 82 24.03 10.00 -14.18
CA SER A 82 23.18 11.08 -14.69
C SER A 82 22.20 11.60 -13.62
N ALA A 83 21.61 10.71 -12.81
CA ALA A 83 20.76 11.10 -11.70
C ALA A 83 21.55 11.88 -10.63
N VAL A 84 22.75 11.41 -10.26
CA VAL A 84 23.64 12.12 -9.31
C VAL A 84 24.00 13.51 -9.82
N GLN A 85 24.41 13.64 -11.08
CA GLN A 85 24.75 14.93 -11.70
C GLN A 85 23.56 15.89 -11.67
N PHE A 86 22.36 15.39 -12.01
CA PHE A 86 21.16 16.20 -11.98
C PHE A 86 20.84 16.70 -10.56
N ILE A 87 20.82 15.79 -9.55
CA ILE A 87 20.54 16.13 -8.16
C ILE A 87 21.55 17.16 -7.62
N ASN A 88 22.83 16.97 -7.91
CA ASN A 88 23.89 17.89 -7.50
C ASN A 88 23.76 19.26 -8.19
N LYS A 89 23.37 19.31 -9.49
CA LYS A 89 23.10 20.55 -10.23
C LYS A 89 21.86 21.28 -9.70
N PHE A 90 20.82 20.54 -9.33
CA PHE A 90 19.60 21.09 -8.69
C PHE A 90 19.91 21.72 -7.32
N ASN A 91 21.04 21.31 -6.71
CA ASN A 91 21.47 21.73 -5.37
C ASN A 91 20.39 21.46 -4.32
N ALA A 92 19.94 20.20 -4.24
CA ALA A 92 18.89 19.77 -3.31
C ALA A 92 19.34 19.95 -1.85
N ASP A 93 18.47 20.55 -1.03
CA ASP A 93 18.63 20.61 0.43
C ASP A 93 18.36 19.22 1.04
N ILE A 94 17.41 18.51 0.48
CA ILE A 94 16.96 17.19 0.93
C ILE A 94 16.83 16.24 -0.28
N VAL A 95 17.27 15.00 -0.09
CA VAL A 95 16.96 13.91 -1.02
C VAL A 95 16.10 12.86 -0.31
N ILE A 96 14.96 12.51 -0.91
CA ILE A 96 14.05 11.48 -0.42
C ILE A 96 14.10 10.28 -1.39
N ILE A 97 14.36 9.08 -0.88
CA ILE A 97 14.43 7.84 -1.65
C ILE A 97 13.34 6.90 -1.16
N SER A 98 12.40 6.55 -2.04
CA SER A 98 11.40 5.50 -1.77
C SER A 98 12.01 4.13 -2.02
N TYR A 99 12.15 3.33 -0.96
CA TYR A 99 12.71 1.97 -1.03
C TYR A 99 11.63 0.91 -0.76
N TRP A 100 11.60 -0.15 -1.58
CA TRP A 100 10.61 -1.23 -1.42
C TRP A 100 11.13 -2.64 -1.72
N HIS A 101 12.32 -2.79 -2.37
CA HIS A 101 12.83 -4.11 -2.77
C HIS A 101 14.35 -4.14 -2.85
N PRO A 102 15.02 -5.22 -2.39
CA PRO A 102 16.48 -5.35 -2.34
C PRO A 102 17.18 -5.21 -3.69
N PHE A 103 16.51 -5.53 -4.78
CA PHE A 103 17.02 -5.34 -6.15
C PHE A 103 17.53 -3.91 -6.42
N PHE A 104 16.93 -2.90 -5.77
CA PHE A 104 17.31 -1.50 -5.94
C PHE A 104 18.39 -1.03 -4.95
N ALA A 105 18.72 -1.84 -3.94
CA ALA A 105 19.58 -1.41 -2.84
C ALA A 105 20.98 -0.97 -3.31
N PHE A 106 21.56 -1.68 -4.29
CA PHE A 106 22.87 -1.34 -4.83
C PHE A 106 22.87 0.00 -5.56
N MET A 107 21.89 0.23 -6.44
CA MET A 107 21.70 1.50 -7.16
C MET A 107 21.50 2.66 -6.19
N TYR A 108 20.60 2.50 -5.20
CA TYR A 108 20.33 3.55 -4.23
C TYR A 108 21.52 3.84 -3.32
N SER A 109 22.28 2.81 -2.92
CA SER A 109 23.52 2.97 -2.18
C SER A 109 24.55 3.81 -2.96
N PHE A 110 24.73 3.50 -4.25
CA PHE A 110 25.64 4.26 -5.14
C PHE A 110 25.21 5.72 -5.24
N ILE A 111 23.95 5.98 -5.57
CA ILE A 111 23.41 7.34 -5.71
C ILE A 111 23.58 8.11 -4.40
N ALA A 112 23.12 7.55 -3.28
CA ALA A 112 23.18 8.20 -1.98
C ALA A 112 24.60 8.51 -1.51
N LYS A 113 25.59 7.69 -1.89
CA LYS A 113 27.01 7.92 -1.60
C LYS A 113 27.59 9.08 -2.42
N LYS A 114 27.12 9.29 -3.67
CA LYS A 114 27.70 10.26 -4.61
C LYS A 114 27.02 11.62 -4.63
N ILE A 115 25.79 11.74 -4.11
CA ILE A 115 25.10 13.03 -3.99
C ILE A 115 25.73 13.87 -2.87
N LYS A 116 25.82 15.18 -3.11
CA LYS A 116 26.41 16.15 -2.17
C LYS A 116 25.44 16.59 -1.06
N CYS A 117 24.16 16.29 -1.22
CA CYS A 117 23.12 16.66 -0.27
C CYS A 117 23.39 16.10 1.13
N LYS A 118 23.23 16.94 2.17
CA LYS A 118 23.48 16.56 3.57
C LYS A 118 22.36 15.73 4.17
N LYS A 119 21.09 16.04 3.85
CA LYS A 119 19.92 15.35 4.40
C LYS A 119 19.40 14.29 3.41
N LYS A 120 19.55 13.04 3.74
CA LYS A 120 19.17 11.88 2.90
C LYS A 120 18.15 11.01 3.64
N TYR A 121 16.93 11.04 3.17
CA TYR A 121 15.81 10.30 3.71
C TYR A 121 15.58 9.02 2.89
N PHE A 122 15.43 7.89 3.58
CA PHE A 122 14.96 6.65 2.99
C PHE A 122 13.61 6.30 3.57
N ILE A 123 12.55 6.36 2.76
CA ILE A 123 11.22 5.90 3.14
C ILE A 123 11.14 4.41 2.83
N MET A 124 11.05 3.61 3.89
CA MET A 124 11.06 2.15 3.82
C MET A 124 9.63 1.63 3.69
N HIS A 125 9.24 1.20 2.50
CA HIS A 125 7.94 0.56 2.30
C HIS A 125 7.94 -0.88 2.82
N ASN A 126 9.08 -1.56 2.72
CA ASN A 126 9.35 -2.87 3.31
C ASN A 126 10.82 -2.91 3.72
N ALA A 127 11.12 -3.22 4.96
CA ALA A 127 12.51 -3.46 5.39
C ALA A 127 13.02 -4.83 4.94
N GLU A 128 12.11 -5.81 4.77
CA GLU A 128 12.39 -7.09 4.11
C GLU A 128 11.37 -7.36 3.01
N SER A 129 11.83 -8.01 1.94
CA SER A 129 10.95 -8.46 0.86
C SER A 129 10.02 -9.56 1.35
N HIS A 130 8.84 -9.67 0.72
CA HIS A 130 7.91 -10.77 0.99
C HIS A 130 8.44 -12.12 0.46
N ASP A 131 9.26 -12.08 -0.58
CA ASP A 131 9.96 -13.20 -1.18
C ASP A 131 11.42 -13.17 -0.70
N HIS A 132 12.01 -14.34 -0.39
CA HIS A 132 13.40 -14.41 0.04
C HIS A 132 14.35 -13.89 -1.02
N PHE A 133 15.14 -12.87 -0.68
CA PHE A 133 16.15 -12.31 -1.56
C PHE A 133 17.56 -12.57 -0.96
N PRO A 134 18.50 -13.14 -1.74
CA PRO A 134 19.84 -13.42 -1.22
C PRO A 134 20.53 -12.15 -0.69
N LEU A 135 21.22 -12.28 0.46
CA LEU A 135 21.98 -11.19 1.07
C LEU A 135 21.18 -9.91 1.38
N GLU A 136 19.86 -9.98 1.42
CA GLU A 136 18.96 -8.83 1.61
C GLU A 136 19.37 -7.95 2.79
N LYS A 137 19.54 -8.54 3.99
CA LYS A 137 19.93 -7.80 5.20
C LYS A 137 21.23 -7.02 5.01
N PHE A 138 22.22 -7.62 4.35
CA PHE A 138 23.50 -6.98 4.07
C PHE A 138 23.35 -5.82 3.09
N LEU A 139 22.61 -6.01 2.01
CA LEU A 139 22.37 -4.99 0.98
C LEU A 139 21.62 -3.79 1.56
N VAL A 140 20.54 -4.05 2.30
CA VAL A 140 19.71 -3.00 2.96
C VAL A 140 20.54 -2.24 3.99
N LYS A 141 21.28 -2.95 4.87
CA LYS A 141 22.14 -2.31 5.87
C LYS A 141 23.20 -1.41 5.21
N ASN A 142 23.85 -1.87 4.14
CA ASN A 142 24.86 -1.08 3.43
C ASN A 142 24.26 0.15 2.74
N MET A 143 23.07 0.02 2.16
CA MET A 143 22.33 1.15 1.59
C MET A 143 22.00 2.19 2.68
N LEU A 144 21.45 1.75 3.81
CA LEU A 144 21.03 2.63 4.90
C LEU A 144 22.18 3.27 5.67
N LYS A 145 23.43 2.78 5.55
CA LYS A 145 24.62 3.50 6.04
C LYS A 145 24.81 4.88 5.38
N GLN A 146 24.19 5.09 4.22
CA GLN A 146 24.21 6.37 3.49
C GLN A 146 23.08 7.31 3.91
N SER A 147 22.09 6.83 4.70
CA SER A 147 20.97 7.63 5.17
C SER A 147 21.35 8.53 6.33
N THR A 148 20.78 9.73 6.38
CA THR A 148 20.73 10.55 7.60
C THR A 148 19.45 10.29 8.38
N HIS A 149 18.37 9.96 7.66
CA HIS A 149 17.06 9.65 8.22
C HIS A 149 16.47 8.43 7.50
N THR A 150 16.01 7.46 8.27
CA THR A 150 15.29 6.30 7.76
C THR A 150 13.88 6.34 8.32
N VAL A 151 12.87 6.38 7.45
CA VAL A 151 11.47 6.49 7.82
C VAL A 151 10.81 5.12 7.69
N THR A 152 10.24 4.63 8.77
CA THR A 152 9.41 3.41 8.81
C THR A 152 7.94 3.79 9.00
N MET A 153 7.03 2.89 8.70
CA MET A 153 5.59 3.15 8.79
C MET A 153 4.87 2.19 9.75
N ASN A 154 5.64 1.49 10.59
CA ASN A 154 5.15 0.69 11.71
C ASN A 154 6.28 0.35 12.68
N ASP A 155 5.93 0.03 13.93
CA ASP A 155 6.89 -0.26 15.00
C ASP A 155 7.73 -1.52 14.75
N LYS A 156 7.15 -2.54 14.10
CA LYS A 156 7.87 -3.79 13.80
C LYS A 156 9.06 -3.55 12.87
N GLU A 157 8.86 -2.74 11.83
CA GLU A 157 9.93 -2.36 10.90
C GLU A 157 10.96 -1.46 11.59
N LYS A 158 10.52 -0.53 12.44
CA LYS A 158 11.41 0.33 13.24
C LYS A 158 12.33 -0.52 14.10
N ASN A 159 11.78 -1.39 14.96
CA ASN A 159 12.54 -2.25 15.87
C ASN A 159 13.56 -3.11 15.13
N LYS A 160 13.20 -3.58 13.92
CA LYS A 160 14.10 -4.33 13.05
C LYS A 160 15.27 -3.50 12.54
N LEU A 161 15.02 -2.26 12.08
CA LEU A 161 16.07 -1.39 11.59
C LEU A 161 16.97 -0.88 12.72
N GLU A 162 16.47 -0.76 13.93
CA GLU A 162 17.28 -0.44 15.13
C GLU A 162 18.38 -1.49 15.35
N SER A 163 18.11 -2.78 15.08
CA SER A 163 19.12 -3.83 15.17
C SER A 163 20.27 -3.70 14.16
N PHE A 164 20.14 -2.83 13.16
CA PHE A 164 21.21 -2.58 12.18
C PHE A 164 22.29 -1.63 12.70
N ASN A 165 22.08 -0.97 13.84
CA ASN A 165 22.98 0.03 14.44
C ASN A 165 23.40 1.10 13.41
N LEU A 166 22.40 1.75 12.79
CA LEU A 166 22.61 2.82 11.81
C LEU A 166 23.03 4.11 12.50
N LYS A 167 23.89 4.91 11.83
CA LYS A 167 24.27 6.24 12.32
C LYS A 167 23.16 7.28 12.16
N GLY A 168 22.29 7.11 11.15
CA GLY A 168 21.18 8.01 10.87
C GLY A 168 20.03 7.82 11.84
N LYS A 169 19.19 8.86 11.98
CA LYS A 169 17.97 8.80 12.80
C LYS A 169 16.94 7.86 12.16
N ILE A 170 16.30 7.03 12.98
CA ILE A 170 15.13 6.24 12.56
C ILE A 170 13.88 6.97 13.02
N LEU A 171 13.06 7.39 12.06
CA LEU A 171 11.78 8.05 12.28
C LEU A 171 10.67 7.01 12.09
N ASN A 172 9.79 6.89 13.09
CA ASN A 172 8.59 6.08 12.93
C ASN A 172 7.42 6.97 12.56
N SER A 173 6.74 6.62 11.50
CA SER A 173 5.59 7.32 10.97
C SER A 173 4.46 6.31 10.71
N PHE A 174 3.57 6.62 9.81
CA PHE A 174 2.44 5.79 9.41
C PHE A 174 2.28 5.84 7.89
N HIS A 175 1.52 4.91 7.32
CA HIS A 175 1.12 4.99 5.91
C HIS A 175 -0.08 5.94 5.79
N PRO A 176 0.05 7.08 5.09
CA PRO A 176 -1.06 8.02 4.94
C PRO A 176 -2.24 7.40 4.17
N ILE A 177 -3.43 7.90 4.45
CA ILE A 177 -4.63 7.48 3.74
C ILE A 177 -4.70 8.16 2.38
N TYR A 178 -4.97 7.38 1.34
CA TYR A 178 -5.21 7.89 0.00
C TYR A 178 -6.52 8.69 -0.04
N LEU A 179 -6.44 9.97 -0.37
CA LEU A 179 -7.61 10.84 -0.42
C LEU A 179 -8.28 10.73 -1.79
N LYS A 180 -9.14 9.74 -1.96
CA LYS A 180 -10.01 9.60 -3.14
C LYS A 180 -11.35 10.25 -2.86
N LYS A 181 -11.81 11.10 -3.76
CA LYS A 181 -13.14 11.74 -3.61
C LYS A 181 -14.27 10.74 -3.87
N PHE A 182 -15.27 10.75 -3.03
CA PHE A 182 -16.47 9.92 -3.18
C PHE A 182 -17.68 10.61 -2.52
N ASN A 183 -18.88 10.11 -2.85
CA ASN A 183 -20.13 10.52 -2.23
C ASN A 183 -20.77 9.28 -1.58
N ASP A 184 -21.18 9.37 -0.32
CA ASP A 184 -21.79 8.26 0.42
C ASP A 184 -23.08 7.76 -0.28
N HIS A 185 -23.81 8.64 -0.99
CA HIS A 185 -25.01 8.27 -1.76
C HIS A 185 -24.72 7.30 -2.92
N ASP A 186 -23.50 7.26 -3.44
CA ASP A 186 -23.13 6.35 -4.51
C ASP A 186 -23.20 4.86 -4.08
N ARG A 187 -23.19 4.60 -2.77
CA ARG A 187 -23.14 3.25 -2.21
C ARG A 187 -24.34 2.39 -2.63
N ILE A 188 -25.58 2.89 -2.47
CA ILE A 188 -26.79 2.16 -2.83
C ILE A 188 -26.79 1.86 -4.33
N ASN A 189 -26.47 2.84 -5.15
CA ASN A 189 -26.43 2.70 -6.60
C ASN A 189 -25.41 1.62 -7.01
N TYR A 190 -24.20 1.59 -6.42
CA TYR A 190 -23.21 0.58 -6.77
C TYR A 190 -23.56 -0.83 -6.27
N LYS A 191 -24.26 -0.97 -5.11
CA LYS A 191 -24.79 -2.28 -4.70
C LYS A 191 -25.81 -2.79 -5.70
N ASN A 192 -26.73 -1.94 -6.13
CA ASN A 192 -27.75 -2.27 -7.14
C ASN A 192 -27.13 -2.62 -8.50
N ASP A 193 -26.10 -1.89 -8.94
CA ASP A 193 -25.38 -2.20 -10.19
C ASP A 193 -24.75 -3.60 -10.23
N PHE A 194 -24.36 -4.14 -9.07
CA PHE A 194 -23.89 -5.51 -8.93
C PHE A 194 -24.99 -6.53 -8.68
N GLY A 195 -26.27 -6.09 -8.54
CA GLY A 195 -27.39 -6.93 -8.15
C GLY A 195 -27.34 -7.42 -6.70
N PHE A 196 -26.55 -6.73 -5.85
CA PHE A 196 -26.42 -7.15 -4.44
C PHE A 196 -27.57 -6.64 -3.57
N ASN A 197 -28.21 -5.51 -3.94
CA ASN A 197 -29.29 -4.91 -3.16
C ASN A 197 -28.95 -4.86 -1.66
N GLU A 198 -29.70 -5.61 -0.84
CA GLU A 198 -29.50 -5.70 0.62
C GLU A 198 -28.53 -6.82 1.05
N HIS A 199 -27.98 -7.60 0.12
CA HIS A 199 -27.06 -8.68 0.46
C HIS A 199 -25.84 -8.19 1.23
N PRO A 200 -25.38 -8.91 2.27
CA PRO A 200 -24.09 -8.68 2.90
C PRO A 200 -22.94 -8.90 1.93
N VAL A 201 -22.02 -7.92 1.82
CA VAL A 201 -20.91 -7.98 0.86
C VAL A 201 -19.58 -7.82 1.56
N ILE A 202 -18.69 -8.81 1.39
CA ILE A 202 -17.29 -8.77 1.80
C ILE A 202 -16.43 -8.47 0.58
N LEU A 203 -15.43 -7.59 0.74
CA LEU A 203 -14.42 -7.31 -0.27
C LEU A 203 -13.05 -7.87 0.14
N PHE A 204 -12.46 -8.67 -0.73
CA PHE A 204 -11.05 -9.03 -0.75
C PHE A 204 -10.41 -8.36 -1.97
N PHE A 205 -9.50 -7.39 -1.74
CA PHE A 205 -9.01 -6.52 -2.80
C PHE A 205 -7.48 -6.54 -2.96
N GLY A 206 -7.05 -6.25 -4.21
CA GLY A 206 -5.66 -6.01 -4.61
C GLY A 206 -4.97 -7.26 -5.13
N LEU A 207 -3.69 -7.15 -5.49
CA LEU A 207 -2.92 -8.25 -6.10
C LEU A 207 -3.06 -9.54 -5.29
N ILE A 208 -3.56 -10.61 -5.92
CA ILE A 208 -3.81 -11.90 -5.25
C ILE A 208 -2.47 -12.63 -5.09
N ARG A 209 -2.09 -12.86 -3.83
CA ARG A 209 -0.85 -13.53 -3.42
C ARG A 209 -1.13 -14.48 -2.24
N PRO A 210 -0.38 -15.58 -2.08
CA PRO A 210 -0.61 -16.56 -1.01
C PRO A 210 -0.60 -15.95 0.39
N TYR A 211 0.29 -14.98 0.62
CA TYR A 211 0.40 -14.32 1.93
C TYR A 211 -0.83 -13.47 2.30
N LYS A 212 -1.69 -13.12 1.32
CA LYS A 212 -2.91 -12.34 1.57
C LYS A 212 -4.07 -13.17 2.13
N GLY A 213 -3.96 -14.50 2.12
CA GLY A 213 -4.86 -15.38 2.86
C GLY A 213 -6.25 -15.55 2.24
N LEU A 214 -6.36 -15.57 0.89
CA LEU A 214 -7.63 -15.88 0.24
C LEU A 214 -8.13 -17.28 0.63
N ASP A 215 -7.23 -18.24 0.80
CA ASP A 215 -7.51 -19.58 1.32
C ASP A 215 -8.15 -19.55 2.72
N VAL A 216 -7.69 -18.66 3.58
CA VAL A 216 -8.27 -18.45 4.92
C VAL A 216 -9.68 -17.89 4.81
N LEU A 217 -9.91 -16.89 3.92
CA LEU A 217 -11.24 -16.33 3.70
C LEU A 217 -12.21 -17.38 3.17
N ILE A 218 -11.81 -18.24 2.22
CA ILE A 218 -12.66 -19.32 1.70
C ILE A 218 -13.07 -20.27 2.81
N ASN A 219 -12.12 -20.71 3.67
CA ASN A 219 -12.45 -21.53 4.84
C ASN A 219 -13.41 -20.82 5.80
N THR A 220 -13.23 -19.52 5.99
CA THR A 220 -14.13 -18.70 6.85
C THR A 220 -15.55 -18.66 6.29
N VAL A 221 -15.71 -18.45 4.97
CA VAL A 221 -17.03 -18.41 4.32
C VAL A 221 -17.73 -19.77 4.39
N ASN A 222 -16.99 -20.87 4.30
CA ASN A 222 -17.58 -22.22 4.51
C ASN A 222 -18.23 -22.37 5.89
N LEU A 223 -17.68 -21.75 6.94
CA LEU A 223 -18.28 -21.73 8.27
C LEU A 223 -19.50 -20.80 8.37
N LEU A 224 -19.63 -19.83 7.47
CA LEU A 224 -20.70 -18.83 7.46
C LEU A 224 -21.88 -19.20 6.59
N LYS A 225 -21.75 -20.11 5.63
CA LYS A 225 -22.76 -20.39 4.59
C LYS A 225 -24.17 -20.68 5.13
N ASN A 226 -24.28 -21.38 6.25
CA ASN A 226 -25.56 -21.65 6.87
C ASN A 226 -26.08 -20.51 7.77
N SER A 227 -25.23 -19.59 8.20
CA SER A 227 -25.57 -18.48 9.10
C SER A 227 -25.87 -17.19 8.34
N ILE A 228 -25.27 -17.01 7.18
CA ILE A 228 -25.43 -15.84 6.29
C ILE A 228 -25.52 -16.36 4.84
N PRO A 229 -26.64 -16.99 4.46
CA PRO A 229 -26.77 -17.66 3.15
C PRO A 229 -26.69 -16.68 1.97
N GLU A 230 -27.03 -15.43 2.16
CA GLU A 230 -27.01 -14.39 1.13
C GLU A 230 -25.68 -13.65 1.01
N LEU A 231 -24.66 -14.05 1.78
CA LEU A 231 -23.33 -13.42 1.77
C LEU A 231 -22.70 -13.46 0.37
N LYS A 232 -22.21 -12.32 -0.09
CA LYS A 232 -21.40 -12.23 -1.32
C LYS A 232 -19.96 -11.82 -0.98
N VAL A 233 -19.00 -12.42 -1.67
CA VAL A 233 -17.58 -12.17 -1.50
C VAL A 233 -17.00 -11.71 -2.82
N LEU A 234 -16.66 -10.44 -2.91
CA LEU A 234 -15.97 -9.86 -4.06
C LEU A 234 -14.45 -10.10 -3.92
N VAL A 235 -13.89 -10.88 -4.81
CA VAL A 235 -12.43 -11.08 -4.94
C VAL A 235 -11.95 -10.31 -6.14
N VAL A 236 -11.28 -9.18 -5.90
CA VAL A 236 -10.97 -8.19 -6.93
C VAL A 236 -9.47 -7.88 -6.98
N GLY A 237 -8.86 -8.12 -8.14
CA GLY A 237 -7.46 -7.79 -8.40
C GLY A 237 -6.72 -8.83 -9.21
N GLU A 238 -5.62 -8.43 -9.84
CA GLU A 238 -4.80 -9.33 -10.66
C GLU A 238 -4.19 -10.47 -9.82
N SER A 239 -4.11 -11.66 -10.41
CA SER A 239 -3.27 -12.76 -9.94
C SER A 239 -2.18 -13.05 -10.96
N TYR A 240 -0.93 -13.15 -10.51
CA TYR A 240 0.20 -13.59 -11.33
C TYR A 240 0.52 -15.09 -11.12
N MET A 241 -0.36 -15.77 -10.43
CA MET A 241 -0.29 -17.20 -10.16
C MET A 241 -1.59 -17.88 -10.57
N SER A 242 -1.55 -19.21 -10.67
CA SER A 242 -2.76 -20.00 -10.95
C SER A 242 -3.79 -19.84 -9.83
N MET A 243 -5.02 -19.52 -10.20
CA MET A 243 -6.17 -19.46 -9.30
C MET A 243 -6.81 -20.82 -9.04
N LYS A 244 -6.33 -21.88 -9.72
CA LYS A 244 -6.93 -23.23 -9.70
C LYS A 244 -7.15 -23.77 -8.27
N GLN A 245 -6.15 -23.57 -7.39
CA GLN A 245 -6.25 -24.04 -5.99
C GLN A 245 -7.43 -23.40 -5.23
N TYR A 246 -7.72 -22.12 -5.48
CA TYR A 246 -8.84 -21.42 -4.84
C TYR A 246 -10.19 -21.86 -5.42
N HIS A 247 -10.29 -22.06 -6.73
CA HIS A 247 -11.51 -22.57 -7.36
C HIS A 247 -11.82 -23.99 -6.91
N LEU A 248 -10.82 -24.89 -6.83
CA LEU A 248 -11.01 -26.25 -6.29
C LEU A 248 -11.45 -26.23 -4.82
N GLN A 249 -10.96 -25.29 -4.01
CA GLN A 249 -11.39 -25.15 -2.62
C GLN A 249 -12.83 -24.66 -2.52
N ILE A 250 -13.26 -23.73 -3.37
CA ILE A 250 -14.63 -23.22 -3.48
C ILE A 250 -15.58 -24.33 -3.91
N GLU A 251 -15.23 -25.10 -4.94
CA GLU A 251 -16.00 -26.26 -5.40
C GLU A 251 -16.16 -27.32 -4.31
N LYS A 252 -15.06 -27.66 -3.61
CA LYS A 252 -15.07 -28.63 -2.52
C LYS A 252 -16.07 -28.28 -1.40
N TYR A 253 -16.33 -27.00 -1.19
CA TYR A 253 -17.20 -26.51 -0.12
C TYR A 253 -18.59 -26.06 -0.61
N ASP A 254 -18.92 -26.21 -1.90
CA ASP A 254 -20.15 -25.73 -2.54
C ASP A 254 -20.39 -24.22 -2.29
N LEU A 255 -19.36 -23.39 -2.62
CA LEU A 255 -19.37 -21.95 -2.36
C LEU A 255 -19.42 -21.10 -3.63
N GLN A 256 -19.73 -21.67 -4.80
CA GLN A 256 -19.68 -20.98 -6.09
C GLN A 256 -20.59 -19.72 -6.11
N ASP A 257 -21.76 -19.81 -5.48
CA ASP A 257 -22.73 -18.71 -5.42
C ASP A 257 -22.34 -17.57 -4.47
N TYR A 258 -21.33 -17.81 -3.62
CA TYR A 258 -20.83 -16.81 -2.68
C TYR A 258 -19.73 -15.94 -3.29
N PHE A 259 -18.90 -16.49 -4.18
CA PHE A 259 -17.68 -15.84 -4.65
C PHE A 259 -17.83 -15.26 -6.06
N ILE A 260 -17.53 -13.96 -6.18
CA ILE A 260 -17.50 -13.24 -7.46
C ILE A 260 -16.08 -12.73 -7.70
N PHE A 261 -15.46 -13.23 -8.77
CA PHE A 261 -14.08 -12.91 -9.13
C PHE A 261 -13.99 -11.84 -10.21
N ASN A 262 -13.12 -10.86 -9.98
CA ASN A 262 -12.61 -9.98 -11.02
C ASN A 262 -11.07 -10.03 -11.02
N ASN A 263 -10.50 -10.95 -11.77
CA ASN A 263 -9.05 -11.18 -11.86
C ASN A 263 -8.40 -10.24 -12.88
N THR A 264 -8.63 -8.93 -12.73
CA THR A 264 -8.04 -7.89 -13.59
C THR A 264 -7.49 -6.75 -12.75
N PHE A 265 -6.58 -5.97 -13.35
CA PHE A 265 -6.20 -4.68 -12.77
C PHE A 265 -7.41 -3.73 -12.77
N VAL A 266 -7.68 -3.16 -11.60
CA VAL A 266 -8.78 -2.21 -11.43
C VAL A 266 -8.23 -0.78 -11.53
N SER A 267 -8.74 -0.01 -12.51
CA SER A 267 -8.44 1.41 -12.64
C SER A 267 -9.05 2.22 -11.49
N GLU A 268 -8.53 3.43 -11.27
CA GLU A 268 -8.99 4.32 -10.20
C GLU A 268 -10.50 4.59 -10.26
N ASP A 269 -11.05 4.77 -11.45
CA ASP A 269 -12.48 5.05 -11.65
C ASP A 269 -13.37 3.87 -11.21
N LYS A 270 -12.91 2.63 -11.46
CA LYS A 270 -13.64 1.41 -11.09
C LYS A 270 -13.44 1.02 -9.63
N LEU A 271 -12.33 1.41 -9.01
CA LEU A 271 -11.97 1.08 -7.64
C LEU A 271 -13.07 1.51 -6.66
N LYS A 272 -13.57 2.73 -6.82
CA LYS A 272 -14.67 3.30 -6.03
C LYS A 272 -15.91 2.40 -6.00
N LYS A 273 -16.27 1.83 -7.16
CA LYS A 273 -17.44 0.96 -7.31
C LYS A 273 -17.33 -0.29 -6.41
N TYR A 274 -16.17 -0.96 -6.38
CA TYR A 274 -15.96 -2.16 -5.56
C TYR A 274 -15.97 -1.85 -4.06
N PHE A 275 -15.31 -0.78 -3.65
CA PHE A 275 -15.30 -0.42 -2.24
C PHE A 275 -16.69 -0.02 -1.75
N LEU A 276 -17.37 0.91 -2.45
CA LEU A 276 -18.68 1.40 -2.01
C LEU A 276 -19.80 0.36 -2.12
N SER A 277 -19.67 -0.69 -2.94
CA SER A 277 -20.63 -1.80 -2.95
C SER A 277 -20.41 -2.81 -1.82
N SER A 278 -19.35 -2.66 -1.02
CA SER A 278 -18.99 -3.61 0.02
C SER A 278 -19.35 -3.12 1.44
N ASP A 279 -19.65 -4.02 2.34
CA ASP A 279 -19.98 -3.73 3.74
C ASP A 279 -18.75 -3.90 4.65
N LEU A 280 -17.87 -4.84 4.33
CA LEU A 280 -16.70 -5.17 5.13
C LEU A 280 -15.51 -5.51 4.20
N VAL A 281 -14.35 -4.92 4.46
CA VAL A 281 -13.10 -5.33 3.82
C VAL A 281 -12.41 -6.37 4.69
N VAL A 282 -12.04 -7.53 4.13
CA VAL A 282 -11.36 -8.59 4.90
C VAL A 282 -9.95 -8.79 4.38
N LEU A 283 -8.98 -8.59 5.27
CA LEU A 283 -7.53 -8.63 4.99
C LEU A 283 -6.86 -9.69 5.89
N PRO A 284 -7.02 -10.98 5.62
CA PRO A 284 -6.51 -12.07 6.44
C PRO A 284 -5.05 -12.36 6.09
N TYR A 285 -4.22 -11.32 6.13
CA TYR A 285 -2.84 -11.39 5.68
C TYR A 285 -1.97 -12.22 6.64
N LYS A 286 -1.31 -13.24 6.12
CA LYS A 286 -0.39 -14.10 6.87
C LYS A 286 0.88 -13.32 7.28
N LYS A 287 1.27 -12.34 6.47
CA LYS A 287 2.41 -11.44 6.73
C LYS A 287 2.11 -10.08 6.09
N SER A 288 2.30 -9.00 6.83
CA SER A 288 2.13 -7.64 6.29
C SER A 288 2.95 -6.61 7.07
N THR A 289 3.41 -5.59 6.38
CA THR A 289 4.03 -4.39 6.96
C THR A 289 3.05 -3.24 6.98
N GLN A 290 2.39 -3.03 5.86
CA GLN A 290 1.38 -1.99 5.61
C GLN A 290 0.44 -2.45 4.50
N SER A 291 -0.67 -1.74 4.27
CA SER A 291 -1.60 -2.07 3.20
C SER A 291 -2.28 -0.83 2.62
N GLY A 292 -2.00 -0.56 1.34
CA GLY A 292 -2.76 0.43 0.58
C GLY A 292 -4.25 0.10 0.49
N VAL A 293 -4.62 -1.19 0.58
CA VAL A 293 -6.02 -1.63 0.60
C VAL A 293 -6.72 -1.20 1.89
N LEU A 294 -6.03 -1.30 3.04
CA LEU A 294 -6.57 -0.79 4.31
C LEU A 294 -6.71 0.74 4.27
N SER A 295 -5.72 1.44 3.71
CA SER A 295 -5.81 2.89 3.48
C SER A 295 -7.03 3.27 2.63
N LEU A 296 -7.32 2.52 1.56
CA LEU A 296 -8.53 2.71 0.74
C LEU A 296 -9.83 2.40 1.51
N SER A 297 -9.86 1.31 2.28
CA SER A 297 -11.00 0.97 3.12
C SER A 297 -11.34 2.12 4.08
N MET A 298 -10.32 2.65 4.78
CA MET A 298 -10.50 3.81 5.66
C MET A 298 -10.89 5.07 4.90
N ASN A 299 -10.34 5.31 3.70
CA ASN A 299 -10.75 6.46 2.89
C ASN A 299 -12.23 6.41 2.58
N PHE A 300 -12.76 5.25 2.15
CA PHE A 300 -14.16 5.05 1.81
C PHE A 300 -15.07 4.81 3.03
N ASN A 301 -14.56 4.95 4.24
CA ASN A 301 -15.27 4.73 5.51
C ASN A 301 -15.83 3.30 5.65
N ILE A 302 -15.18 2.31 5.07
CA ILE A 302 -15.62 0.91 5.14
C ILE A 302 -14.84 0.19 6.23
N PRO A 303 -15.49 -0.44 7.20
CA PRO A 303 -14.83 -1.21 8.24
C PRO A 303 -13.97 -2.33 7.66
N ALA A 304 -12.86 -2.62 8.32
CA ALA A 304 -11.97 -3.68 7.92
C ALA A 304 -11.78 -4.72 9.03
N LEU A 305 -11.76 -6.00 8.65
CA LEU A 305 -11.30 -7.10 9.48
C LEU A 305 -9.88 -7.44 9.04
N VAL A 306 -8.90 -7.21 9.92
CA VAL A 306 -7.49 -7.42 9.63
C VAL A 306 -6.91 -8.52 10.51
N SER A 307 -5.85 -9.19 10.03
CA SER A 307 -5.11 -10.13 10.87
C SER A 307 -4.28 -9.41 11.93
N SER A 308 -4.09 -10.05 13.08
CA SER A 308 -3.19 -9.60 14.14
C SER A 308 -1.70 -9.67 13.73
N ASN A 309 -1.40 -10.33 12.59
CA ASN A 309 -0.05 -10.58 12.10
C ASN A 309 0.47 -9.41 11.27
N GLY A 310 1.21 -8.51 11.90
CA GLY A 310 1.87 -7.40 11.19
C GLY A 310 1.35 -6.03 11.55
N GLY A 311 1.60 -5.03 10.70
CA GLY A 311 1.36 -3.61 11.00
C GLY A 311 -0.06 -3.11 10.70
N LEU A 312 -0.97 -3.95 10.14
CA LEU A 312 -2.33 -3.49 9.80
C LEU A 312 -3.16 -3.16 11.05
N LYS A 313 -2.96 -3.89 12.13
CA LYS A 313 -3.64 -3.69 13.40
C LYS A 313 -3.43 -2.30 14.00
N ASP A 314 -2.31 -1.65 13.69
CA ASP A 314 -1.94 -0.34 14.25
C ASP A 314 -2.86 0.78 13.71
N TYR A 315 -3.61 0.51 12.64
CA TYR A 315 -4.59 1.44 12.03
C TYR A 315 -6.02 1.20 12.49
N ILE A 316 -6.28 0.13 13.25
CA ILE A 316 -7.63 -0.28 13.65
C ILE A 316 -7.83 -0.06 15.15
N ILE A 317 -8.87 0.65 15.52
CA ILE A 317 -9.40 0.64 16.88
C ILE A 317 -10.38 -0.54 16.94
N ASN A 318 -9.93 -1.64 17.58
CA ASN A 318 -10.70 -2.89 17.61
C ASN A 318 -12.12 -2.68 18.15
N ASN A 319 -13.10 -3.27 17.50
CA ASN A 319 -14.55 -3.11 17.74
C ASN A 319 -15.11 -1.69 17.56
N LYS A 320 -14.31 -0.72 17.09
CA LYS A 320 -14.76 0.66 16.83
C LYS A 320 -14.63 1.09 15.38
N THR A 321 -13.48 0.86 14.75
CA THR A 321 -13.22 1.20 13.33
C THR A 321 -13.06 -0.02 12.45
N GLY A 322 -13.13 -1.21 13.02
CA GLY A 322 -12.94 -2.49 12.40
C GLY A 322 -12.59 -3.53 13.45
N PHE A 323 -12.02 -4.65 13.00
CA PHE A 323 -11.70 -5.78 13.86
C PHE A 323 -10.27 -6.27 13.64
N ILE A 324 -9.67 -6.78 14.72
CA ILE A 324 -8.38 -7.46 14.70
C ILE A 324 -8.60 -8.91 15.11
N SER A 325 -8.17 -9.87 14.28
CA SER A 325 -8.38 -11.29 14.53
C SER A 325 -7.12 -12.11 14.31
N SER A 326 -7.09 -13.30 14.85
CA SER A 326 -6.17 -14.34 14.43
C SER A 326 -6.48 -14.77 12.98
N LEU A 327 -5.63 -15.65 12.40
CA LEU A 327 -5.92 -16.24 11.07
C LEU A 327 -6.78 -17.52 11.19
N ASN A 328 -7.31 -17.83 12.37
CA ASN A 328 -8.20 -18.96 12.55
C ASN A 328 -9.56 -18.68 11.88
N PRO A 329 -10.02 -19.50 10.92
CA PRO A 329 -11.31 -19.30 10.26
C PRO A 329 -12.51 -19.25 11.22
N TYR A 330 -12.47 -19.93 12.36
CA TYR A 330 -13.53 -19.87 13.39
C TYR A 330 -13.62 -18.49 14.03
N ASP A 331 -12.47 -17.87 14.38
CA ASP A 331 -12.44 -16.52 14.96
C ASP A 331 -12.96 -15.49 13.96
N LEU A 332 -12.49 -15.58 12.70
CA LEU A 332 -12.93 -14.69 11.62
C LEU A 332 -14.43 -14.84 11.37
N SER A 333 -14.95 -16.07 11.33
CA SER A 333 -16.39 -16.33 11.10
C SER A 333 -17.26 -15.78 12.24
N ALA A 334 -16.84 -15.95 13.49
CA ALA A 334 -17.57 -15.42 14.64
C ALA A 334 -17.66 -13.87 14.59
N ILE A 335 -16.56 -13.20 14.23
CA ILE A 335 -16.53 -11.73 14.09
C ILE A 335 -17.41 -11.28 12.93
N ILE A 336 -17.33 -11.91 11.76
CA ILE A 336 -18.15 -11.55 10.58
C ILE A 336 -19.62 -11.76 10.88
N LYS A 337 -19.99 -12.87 11.51
CA LYS A 337 -21.36 -13.13 11.93
C LYS A 337 -21.88 -12.06 12.87
N LYS A 338 -21.11 -11.72 13.91
CA LYS A 338 -21.43 -10.64 14.83
C LYS A 338 -21.60 -9.30 14.11
N TYR A 339 -20.67 -8.95 13.22
CA TYR A 339 -20.70 -7.71 12.48
C TYR A 339 -22.00 -7.49 11.71
N PHE A 340 -22.46 -8.49 10.97
CA PHE A 340 -23.70 -8.41 10.19
C PHE A 340 -24.95 -8.50 11.06
N ASN A 341 -24.99 -9.39 12.06
CA ASN A 341 -26.15 -9.55 12.96
C ASN A 341 -26.40 -8.28 13.78
N ASP A 342 -25.36 -7.63 14.26
CA ASP A 342 -25.45 -6.41 15.08
C ASP A 342 -25.55 -5.14 14.23
N ASN A 343 -25.56 -5.25 12.89
CA ASN A 343 -25.62 -4.15 11.93
C ASN A 343 -24.60 -3.02 12.21
N LEU A 344 -23.34 -3.39 12.41
CA LEU A 344 -22.28 -2.48 12.90
C LEU A 344 -21.72 -1.51 11.85
N TYR A 345 -22.12 -1.63 10.57
CA TYR A 345 -21.59 -0.82 9.47
C TYR A 345 -21.64 0.69 9.76
N LYS A 346 -22.84 1.20 10.07
CA LYS A 346 -23.07 2.66 10.23
C LYS A 346 -22.24 3.25 11.37
N SER A 347 -22.25 2.61 12.53
CA SER A 347 -21.50 3.08 13.70
C SER A 347 -20.00 3.06 13.47
N MET A 348 -19.46 1.98 12.87
CA MET A 348 -18.04 1.87 12.58
C MET A 348 -17.61 2.83 11.46
N SER A 349 -18.42 3.00 10.42
CA SER A 349 -18.16 3.96 9.34
C SER A 349 -18.01 5.39 9.88
N GLU A 350 -18.88 5.80 10.81
CA GLU A 350 -18.79 7.12 11.45
C GLU A 350 -17.52 7.26 12.31
N ASN A 351 -17.17 6.23 13.05
CA ASN A 351 -15.91 6.20 13.82
C ASN A 351 -14.69 6.32 12.90
N ILE A 352 -14.69 5.67 11.72
CA ILE A 352 -13.62 5.77 10.74
C ILE A 352 -13.48 7.19 10.21
N LYS A 353 -14.57 7.90 9.93
CA LYS A 353 -14.54 9.31 9.46
C LYS A 353 -13.72 10.21 10.40
N ASN A 354 -13.80 9.97 11.70
CA ASN A 354 -13.03 10.70 12.70
C ASN A 354 -11.60 10.17 12.83
N HIS A 355 -11.44 8.86 12.92
CA HIS A 355 -10.15 8.21 13.15
C HIS A 355 -9.16 8.47 12.01
N LYS A 356 -9.60 8.40 10.75
CA LYS A 356 -8.73 8.59 9.56
C LYS A 356 -8.07 9.95 9.47
N LYS A 357 -8.59 10.99 10.17
CA LYS A 357 -7.97 12.32 10.26
C LYS A 357 -6.58 12.28 10.89
N ASN A 358 -6.25 11.21 11.64
CA ASN A 358 -4.93 11.02 12.22
C ASN A 358 -3.87 10.55 11.22
N PHE A 359 -4.28 10.08 10.06
CA PHE A 359 -3.40 9.47 9.03
C PHE A 359 -3.37 10.28 7.74
N ASN A 360 -3.44 11.62 7.84
CA ASN A 360 -3.40 12.49 6.67
C ASN A 360 -1.97 12.83 6.23
N TRP A 361 -1.83 13.33 5.00
CA TRP A 361 -0.54 13.65 4.39
C TRP A 361 0.19 14.79 5.09
N ASN A 362 -0.51 15.79 5.66
CA ASN A 362 0.13 16.88 6.41
C ASN A 362 0.84 16.32 7.65
N LYS A 363 0.16 15.48 8.43
CA LYS A 363 0.78 14.82 9.60
C LYS A 363 1.92 13.90 9.22
N PHE A 364 1.84 13.25 8.05
CA PHE A 364 2.95 12.44 7.54
C PHE A 364 4.15 13.33 7.22
N GLU A 365 3.96 14.44 6.49
CA GLU A 365 5.03 15.40 6.17
C GLU A 365 5.66 15.97 7.45
N GLU A 366 4.85 16.38 8.43
CA GLU A 366 5.32 16.83 9.75
C GLU A 366 6.20 15.76 10.44
N SER A 367 5.80 14.49 10.36
CA SER A 367 6.56 13.38 10.94
C SER A 367 7.94 13.15 10.32
N LEU A 368 8.15 13.62 9.08
CA LEU A 368 9.45 13.58 8.41
C LEU A 368 10.46 14.57 9.02
N ARG A 369 10.00 15.59 9.73
CA ARG A 369 10.85 16.62 10.36
C ARG A 369 11.85 17.25 9.40
N LEU A 370 11.39 17.60 8.19
CA LEU A 370 12.25 18.08 7.11
C LEU A 370 13.00 19.37 7.48
N ASN A 371 12.41 20.22 8.34
CA ASN A 371 12.96 21.49 8.78
C ASN A 371 13.84 21.39 10.04
N ASP A 372 13.94 20.22 10.69
CA ASP A 372 14.81 20.05 11.86
C ASP A 372 16.28 20.15 11.42
N ASN A 373 17.10 20.88 12.19
CA ASN A 373 18.54 21.05 11.93
C ASN A 373 19.35 19.80 12.24
#